data_df46dce950e3139e4df7a80b8910f564
#
_entry.id   df46dce950e3139e4df7a80b8910f564
#
_cell.length_a   1.000
_cell.length_b   1.000
_cell.length_c   1.000
_cell.angle_alpha   90.00
_cell.angle_beta   90.00
_cell.angle_gamma   90.00
#
_symmetry.space_group_name_H-M   'P 1'
#
loop_
_entity.id
_entity.type
_entity.pdbx_description
1 polymer ?
#
loop_
_entity_poly.entity_id
_entity_poly.type
_entity_poly.pdbx_seq_one_letter_code
_entity_poly.pdbx_strand_id
1 'polypeptide(L)'
;MRREYRTVCLQEWGLNSDMISNKAKLVLATTAAMAGLAIANTTQFETTASAATVQGSGYLNDGTGWYWFENGQRYTGFRFYMGSYYWFQDGVRQENSWESAWGMSYYVGADGRAVQGVSEINGVNYDFGNNGTFFSRGKANGYVATPSGWLWMQNGYRYTGFQFYMGTYYWFQNGARIQNSWENAWGMTYYVDNVGRAVQGLQTIGGKQYFFGNDGTFFLRKNTKFTANGANYSADANGVVTKLSSGSVKDQMMGFAQAWHGWDSTQQYYLDLLINYESGWNVNARNGQYVGLFQTTGIYDMSVEGQAKVGLAYIANRYGNPKGAWNHIQAIGWY
;
A
#
# COMPACT_ATOMS: atom_id res chain seq x y z
N MET A 1 -3.51 -19.46 4.89
CA MET A 1 -3.20 -18.08 4.49
C MET A 1 -2.17 -17.31 5.35
N ARG A 2 -1.60 -17.86 6.43
CA ARG A 2 -0.58 -17.18 7.28
C ARG A 2 0.88 -17.58 7.03
N ARG A 3 1.17 -18.52 6.15
CA ARG A 3 2.54 -19.01 5.89
C ARG A 3 3.22 -18.40 4.65
N GLU A 4 2.49 -17.89 3.68
CA GLU A 4 3.09 -17.36 2.44
C GLU A 4 3.60 -15.92 2.53
N TYR A 5 3.14 -15.13 3.51
CA TYR A 5 3.57 -13.73 3.67
C TYR A 5 4.99 -13.56 4.26
N ARG A 6 5.63 -14.63 4.74
CA ARG A 6 6.99 -14.58 5.32
C ARG A 6 8.12 -14.58 4.29
N THR A 7 7.88 -15.11 3.09
CA THR A 7 8.95 -15.34 2.10
C THR A 7 9.19 -14.13 1.21
N VAL A 8 8.17 -13.33 0.95
CA VAL A 8 8.25 -12.20 0.01
C VAL A 8 9.02 -11.00 0.58
N CYS A 9 8.93 -10.73 1.88
CA CYS A 9 9.66 -9.61 2.50
C CYS A 9 11.17 -9.82 2.63
N LEU A 10 11.67 -11.06 2.56
CA LEU A 10 13.10 -11.36 2.72
C LEU A 10 13.88 -11.31 1.40
N GLN A 11 13.20 -11.41 0.26
CA GLN A 11 13.88 -11.41 -1.06
C GLN A 11 14.23 -10.03 -1.60
N GLU A 12 13.55 -8.97 -1.17
CA GLU A 12 13.83 -7.61 -1.67
C GLU A 12 15.08 -6.95 -1.07
N TRP A 13 15.65 -7.50 0.02
CA TRP A 13 16.78 -6.88 0.74
C TRP A 13 18.10 -7.63 0.60
N GLY A 14 18.20 -8.66 -0.24
CA GLY A 14 19.46 -9.37 -0.55
C GLY A 14 20.18 -10.00 0.65
N LEU A 15 19.50 -10.18 1.78
CA LEU A 15 20.07 -10.80 2.98
C LEU A 15 19.73 -12.29 2.98
N ASN A 16 20.74 -13.12 2.83
CA ASN A 16 20.60 -14.58 2.91
C ASN A 16 20.22 -15.00 4.34
N SER A 17 19.11 -15.73 4.49
CA SER A 17 18.58 -16.24 5.77
C SER A 17 19.62 -17.00 6.60
N ASP A 18 20.60 -17.60 5.96
CA ASP A 18 21.64 -18.41 6.60
C ASP A 18 22.70 -17.56 7.33
N MET A 19 22.96 -16.33 6.88
CA MET A 19 23.91 -15.42 7.55
C MET A 19 23.34 -14.87 8.86
N ILE A 20 22.03 -14.61 8.91
CA ILE A 20 21.36 -14.12 10.13
C ILE A 20 21.24 -15.24 11.16
N SER A 21 20.95 -16.47 10.69
CA SER A 21 20.84 -17.66 11.55
C SER A 21 22.16 -18.01 12.24
N ASN A 22 23.28 -17.92 11.56
CA ASN A 22 24.58 -18.31 12.12
C ASN A 22 25.14 -17.29 13.11
N LYS A 23 24.91 -15.97 12.89
CA LYS A 23 25.33 -14.94 13.83
C LYS A 23 24.44 -14.88 15.08
N ALA A 24 23.15 -15.10 14.93
CA ALA A 24 22.22 -15.20 16.06
C ALA A 24 22.44 -16.48 16.87
N LYS A 25 22.81 -17.61 16.24
CA LYS A 25 23.13 -18.86 16.92
C LYS A 25 24.41 -18.76 17.75
N LEU A 26 25.38 -17.95 17.34
CA LEU A 26 26.62 -17.76 18.11
C LEU A 26 26.36 -16.99 19.42
N VAL A 27 25.39 -16.07 19.43
CA VAL A 27 24.96 -15.34 20.64
C VAL A 27 24.21 -16.28 21.62
N LEU A 28 23.45 -17.24 21.10
CA LEU A 28 22.71 -18.22 21.91
C LEU A 28 23.60 -19.33 22.47
N ALA A 29 24.69 -19.72 21.78
CA ALA A 29 25.54 -20.83 22.20
C ALA A 29 26.42 -20.51 23.42
N THR A 30 26.71 -19.25 23.72
CA THR A 30 27.49 -18.83 24.87
C THR A 30 26.68 -18.63 26.16
N THR A 31 25.34 -18.62 26.08
CA THR A 31 24.46 -18.36 27.24
C THR A 31 23.88 -19.63 27.90
N ALA A 32 23.98 -20.81 27.26
CA ALA A 32 23.41 -22.02 27.78
C ALA A 32 24.25 -22.68 28.94
N ALA A 33 25.44 -22.16 29.24
CA ALA A 33 26.36 -22.82 30.17
C ALA A 33 26.38 -22.21 31.59
N MET A 34 25.61 -21.15 31.90
CA MET A 34 25.68 -20.51 33.24
C MET A 34 24.32 -20.20 33.89
N ALA A 35 23.35 -21.09 33.71
CA ALA A 35 22.15 -21.10 34.55
C ALA A 35 22.41 -22.04 35.72
N GLY A 36 23.18 -21.61 36.69
CA GLY A 36 23.38 -22.42 37.91
C GLY A 36 24.51 -21.91 38.75
N LEU A 37 24.21 -21.13 39.73
CA LEU A 37 24.65 -21.02 41.10
C LEU A 37 24.61 -19.58 41.61
N ALA A 38 23.45 -19.16 42.08
CA ALA A 38 23.43 -18.10 43.10
C ALA A 38 23.83 -18.73 44.42
N ILE A 39 25.11 -18.76 44.74
CA ILE A 39 25.57 -19.07 46.10
C ILE A 39 25.64 -17.71 46.80
N ALA A 40 24.71 -17.47 47.72
CA ALA A 40 24.80 -16.39 48.68
C ALA A 40 26.00 -16.64 49.59
N ASN A 41 27.14 -16.04 49.28
CA ASN A 41 28.21 -15.89 50.25
C ASN A 41 28.05 -14.57 50.98
N THR A 42 27.47 -14.61 52.17
CA THR A 42 27.58 -13.49 53.14
C THR A 42 28.97 -13.50 53.72
N THR A 43 29.91 -12.76 53.12
CA THR A 43 31.16 -12.42 53.77
C THR A 43 31.03 -11.05 54.38
N GLN A 44 31.26 -10.96 55.70
CA GLN A 44 31.39 -9.69 56.39
C GLN A 44 32.63 -8.97 55.87
N PHE A 45 32.43 -7.70 55.41
CA PHE A 45 33.54 -6.86 54.98
C PHE A 45 33.99 -5.96 56.17
N GLU A 46 35.23 -6.14 56.62
CA GLU A 46 35.88 -5.18 57.48
C GLU A 46 36.32 -3.98 56.65
N THR A 47 35.98 -2.78 57.13
CA THR A 47 36.31 -1.50 56.50
C THR A 47 37.76 -1.13 56.75
N THR A 48 38.64 -1.52 55.84
CA THR A 48 39.93 -0.84 55.64
C THR A 48 39.97 -0.37 54.19
N ALA A 49 40.35 0.87 53.93
CA ALA A 49 40.44 1.52 52.63
C ALA A 49 41.54 0.89 51.78
N SER A 50 41.29 -0.30 51.31
CA SER A 50 41.96 -0.96 50.21
C SER A 50 40.87 -1.31 49.20
N ALA A 51 41.04 -0.97 47.94
CA ALA A 51 40.10 -1.32 46.89
C ALA A 51 39.78 -2.82 47.03
N ALA A 52 38.58 -3.14 47.55
CA ALA A 52 38.15 -4.50 47.77
C ALA A 52 38.14 -5.18 46.40
N THR A 53 39.01 -6.17 46.17
CA THR A 53 39.01 -7.03 44.98
C THR A 53 37.74 -7.85 45.07
N VAL A 54 36.74 -7.48 44.30
CA VAL A 54 35.49 -8.26 44.16
C VAL A 54 35.87 -9.58 43.45
N GLN A 55 35.73 -10.67 44.17
CA GLN A 55 35.93 -12.02 43.57
C GLN A 55 34.57 -12.50 43.03
N GLY A 56 34.53 -12.87 41.76
CA GLY A 56 33.37 -13.48 41.16
C GLY A 56 32.92 -12.78 39.85
N SER A 57 31.80 -13.28 39.34
CA SER A 57 31.14 -12.75 38.17
C SER A 57 29.67 -12.49 38.45
N GLY A 58 29.10 -11.46 37.82
CA GLY A 58 27.70 -11.08 38.00
C GLY A 58 27.52 -9.61 38.39
N TYR A 59 26.28 -9.26 38.73
CA TYR A 59 25.95 -7.91 39.21
C TYR A 59 26.17 -7.84 40.71
N LEU A 60 27.28 -7.25 41.12
CA LEU A 60 27.79 -7.26 42.45
C LEU A 60 28.00 -5.83 42.98
N ASN A 61 27.86 -5.65 44.29
CA ASN A 61 28.18 -4.39 44.97
C ASN A 61 29.64 -4.40 45.48
N ASP A 62 30.42 -3.39 45.10
CA ASP A 62 31.83 -3.26 45.50
C ASP A 62 32.03 -2.29 46.68
N GLY A 63 30.93 -1.86 47.33
CA GLY A 63 30.94 -0.86 48.40
C GLY A 63 30.76 0.57 47.91
N THR A 64 30.96 0.83 46.61
CA THR A 64 30.72 2.14 46.01
C THR A 64 29.45 2.15 45.16
N GLY A 65 28.99 0.96 44.69
CA GLY A 65 27.80 0.81 43.88
C GLY A 65 27.62 -0.60 43.32
N TRP A 66 26.58 -0.77 42.53
CA TRP A 66 26.30 -2.04 41.81
C TRP A 66 26.90 -2.02 40.43
N TYR A 67 27.78 -3.02 40.14
CA TYR A 67 28.47 -3.14 38.86
C TYR A 67 28.47 -4.58 38.36
N TRP A 68 28.57 -4.76 37.06
CA TRP A 68 28.76 -6.07 36.48
C TRP A 68 30.24 -6.43 36.47
N PHE A 69 30.58 -7.55 37.09
CA PHE A 69 31.92 -8.11 37.14
C PHE A 69 31.99 -9.40 36.31
N GLU A 70 33.15 -9.64 35.74
CA GLU A 70 33.54 -10.92 35.11
C GLU A 70 34.96 -11.28 35.59
N ASN A 71 35.07 -12.41 36.28
CA ASN A 71 36.33 -12.84 36.90
C ASN A 71 37.02 -11.74 37.76
N GLY A 72 36.24 -11.04 38.56
CA GLY A 72 36.74 -9.97 39.44
C GLY A 72 37.08 -8.64 38.75
N GLN A 73 36.88 -8.56 37.43
CA GLN A 73 37.08 -7.33 36.66
C GLN A 73 35.75 -6.71 36.27
N ARG A 74 35.65 -5.37 36.28
CA ARG A 74 34.47 -4.70 35.73
C ARG A 74 34.35 -5.00 34.23
N TYR A 75 33.13 -5.35 33.81
CA TYR A 75 32.86 -5.82 32.48
C TYR A 75 32.35 -4.73 31.54
N THR A 76 32.77 -4.75 30.29
CA THR A 76 32.18 -3.95 29.23
C THR A 76 31.60 -4.85 28.15
N GLY A 77 30.31 -4.69 27.85
CA GLY A 77 29.60 -5.45 26.83
C GLY A 77 28.17 -5.84 27.23
N PHE A 78 27.52 -6.62 26.36
CA PHE A 78 26.18 -7.13 26.63
C PHE A 78 26.21 -8.34 27.57
N ARG A 79 25.27 -8.36 28.51
CA ARG A 79 24.96 -9.51 29.36
C ARG A 79 23.46 -9.77 29.38
N PHE A 80 23.10 -11.05 29.28
CA PHE A 80 21.74 -11.49 29.51
C PHE A 80 21.50 -11.57 31.02
N TYR A 81 20.53 -10.81 31.51
CA TYR A 81 20.20 -10.75 32.92
C TYR A 81 18.70 -10.42 33.10
N MET A 82 18.04 -11.05 34.06
CA MET A 82 16.61 -10.85 34.35
C MET A 82 15.70 -10.86 33.09
N GLY A 83 15.97 -11.80 32.18
CA GLY A 83 15.13 -12.02 30.99
C GLY A 83 15.37 -11.05 29.83
N SER A 84 16.41 -10.21 29.86
CA SER A 84 16.76 -9.30 28.77
C SER A 84 18.28 -9.10 28.66
N TYR A 85 18.70 -8.45 27.57
CA TYR A 85 20.08 -8.02 27.41
C TYR A 85 20.26 -6.60 27.94
N TYR A 86 21.34 -6.39 28.68
CA TYR A 86 21.77 -5.11 29.23
C TYR A 86 23.18 -4.81 28.75
N TRP A 87 23.49 -3.57 28.48
CA TRP A 87 24.84 -3.12 28.18
C TRP A 87 25.49 -2.56 29.43
N PHE A 88 26.72 -3.00 29.68
CA PHE A 88 27.55 -2.49 30.73
C PHE A 88 28.81 -1.86 30.13
N GLN A 89 29.20 -0.72 30.67
CA GLN A 89 30.46 -0.07 30.37
C GLN A 89 31.24 0.13 31.69
N ASP A 90 32.41 -0.50 31.77
CA ASP A 90 33.20 -0.56 33.01
C ASP A 90 32.35 -0.99 34.23
N GLY A 91 31.52 -2.02 34.01
CA GLY A 91 30.58 -2.54 35.02
C GLY A 91 29.31 -1.73 35.21
N VAL A 92 29.25 -0.48 34.77
CA VAL A 92 28.08 0.40 34.92
C VAL A 92 27.04 0.11 33.87
N ARG A 93 25.81 -0.20 34.30
CA ARG A 93 24.68 -0.39 33.40
C ARG A 93 24.39 0.93 32.66
N GLN A 94 24.36 0.87 31.33
CA GLN A 94 24.03 2.01 30.49
C GLN A 94 22.53 2.09 30.24
N GLU A 95 22.04 3.32 30.03
CA GLU A 95 20.63 3.63 29.76
C GLU A 95 20.55 4.72 28.68
N ASN A 96 19.49 4.69 27.86
CA ASN A 96 19.23 5.66 26.79
C ASN A 96 20.45 5.89 25.87
N SER A 97 21.19 4.84 25.53
CA SER A 97 22.43 4.95 24.79
C SER A 97 22.49 4.00 23.58
N TRP A 98 23.22 4.45 22.56
CA TRP A 98 23.59 3.62 21.42
C TRP A 98 24.89 2.88 21.71
N GLU A 99 24.85 1.56 21.48
CA GLU A 99 25.97 0.68 21.78
C GLU A 99 26.37 -0.09 20.52
N SER A 100 27.66 -0.43 20.41
CA SER A 100 28.19 -1.18 19.27
C SER A 100 28.84 -2.47 19.75
N ALA A 101 28.38 -3.59 19.20
CA ALA A 101 28.95 -4.90 19.47
C ALA A 101 28.82 -5.79 18.21
N TRP A 102 29.80 -6.68 17.99
CA TRP A 102 29.79 -7.65 16.89
C TRP A 102 29.57 -7.03 15.49
N GLY A 103 30.00 -5.78 15.31
CA GLY A 103 29.82 -5.02 14.06
C GLY A 103 28.40 -4.54 13.80
N MET A 104 27.53 -4.54 14.81
CA MET A 104 26.15 -4.08 14.76
C MET A 104 25.91 -2.99 15.81
N SER A 105 24.91 -2.15 15.56
CA SER A 105 24.47 -1.10 16.50
C SER A 105 23.22 -1.54 17.24
N TYR A 106 23.15 -1.21 18.50
CA TYR A 106 22.05 -1.53 19.42
C TYR A 106 21.63 -0.26 20.14
N TYR A 107 20.46 -0.25 20.73
CA TYR A 107 20.04 0.80 21.64
C TYR A 107 19.53 0.18 22.93
N VAL A 108 19.98 0.70 24.06
CA VAL A 108 19.43 0.36 25.36
C VAL A 108 18.51 1.49 25.83
N GLY A 109 17.32 1.13 26.28
CA GLY A 109 16.28 2.07 26.69
C GLY A 109 16.52 2.66 28.08
N ALA A 110 15.55 3.41 28.58
CA ALA A 110 15.59 4.03 29.89
C ALA A 110 15.65 3.03 31.06
N ASP A 111 15.25 1.79 30.82
CA ASP A 111 15.35 0.70 31.80
C ASP A 111 16.66 -0.12 31.63
N GLY A 112 17.57 0.32 30.77
CA GLY A 112 18.83 -0.32 30.45
C GLY A 112 18.72 -1.56 29.58
N ARG A 113 17.51 -1.95 29.13
CA ARG A 113 17.30 -3.13 28.29
C ARG A 113 17.55 -2.81 26.82
N ALA A 114 18.17 -3.73 26.11
CA ALA A 114 18.25 -3.66 24.66
C ALA A 114 16.84 -3.71 24.05
N VAL A 115 16.53 -2.76 23.17
CA VAL A 115 15.20 -2.63 22.56
C VAL A 115 14.99 -3.63 21.42
N GLN A 116 13.73 -3.96 21.16
CA GLN A 116 13.27 -4.77 20.04
C GLN A 116 12.13 -4.08 19.30
N GLY A 117 11.88 -4.53 18.06
CA GLY A 117 10.82 -4.00 17.24
C GLY A 117 11.11 -2.59 16.76
N VAL A 118 10.06 -1.83 16.48
CA VAL A 118 10.19 -0.42 16.08
C VAL A 118 10.10 0.44 17.36
N SER A 119 11.15 1.22 17.59
CA SER A 119 11.26 2.09 18.75
C SER A 119 11.63 3.51 18.34
N GLU A 120 10.97 4.49 18.97
CA GLU A 120 11.27 5.91 18.77
C GLU A 120 12.43 6.36 19.66
N ILE A 121 13.45 6.92 19.04
CA ILE A 121 14.64 7.44 19.70
C ILE A 121 14.86 8.87 19.19
N ASN A 122 14.74 9.83 20.08
CA ASN A 122 14.89 11.26 19.76
C ASN A 122 14.02 11.70 18.57
N GLY A 123 12.75 11.25 18.53
CA GLY A 123 11.79 11.62 17.48
C GLY A 123 11.93 10.85 16.16
N VAL A 124 12.87 9.90 16.08
CA VAL A 124 13.07 9.04 14.89
C VAL A 124 12.82 7.59 15.26
N ASN A 125 12.00 6.92 14.47
CA ASN A 125 11.71 5.50 14.67
C ASN A 125 12.77 4.63 13.99
N TYR A 126 13.37 3.71 14.74
CA TYR A 126 14.35 2.72 14.28
C TYR A 126 13.77 1.31 14.37
N ASP A 127 14.13 0.45 13.43
CA ASP A 127 13.77 -0.96 13.47
C ASP A 127 14.92 -1.79 14.05
N PHE A 128 14.67 -2.44 15.20
CA PHE A 128 15.57 -3.36 15.89
C PHE A 128 15.20 -4.84 15.62
N GLY A 129 14.25 -5.07 14.74
CA GLY A 129 13.76 -6.41 14.44
C GLY A 129 12.93 -7.02 15.56
N ASN A 130 12.31 -8.14 15.21
CA ASN A 130 11.52 -8.97 16.11
C ASN A 130 12.21 -10.33 16.28
N ASN A 131 11.64 -11.23 17.06
CA ASN A 131 12.10 -12.62 17.22
C ASN A 131 13.47 -12.77 17.87
N GLY A 132 13.76 -12.00 18.93
CA GLY A 132 15.01 -12.11 19.69
C GLY A 132 16.23 -11.45 19.04
N THR A 133 16.01 -10.64 18.01
CA THR A 133 17.03 -9.75 17.46
C THR A 133 16.90 -8.36 18.11
N PHE A 134 18.03 -7.71 18.42
CA PHE A 134 18.10 -6.46 19.14
C PHE A 134 18.95 -5.41 18.41
N PHE A 135 19.53 -5.76 17.25
CA PHE A 135 20.38 -4.82 16.51
C PHE A 135 19.55 -3.93 15.59
N SER A 136 20.01 -2.70 15.43
CA SER A 136 19.39 -1.73 14.54
C SER A 136 19.53 -2.17 13.07
N ARG A 137 18.41 -2.17 12.36
CA ARG A 137 18.30 -2.34 10.90
C ARG A 137 18.25 -0.98 10.18
N GLY A 138 18.40 0.10 10.94
CA GLY A 138 18.29 1.48 10.47
C GLY A 138 16.93 2.10 10.79
N LYS A 139 16.65 3.21 10.13
CA LYS A 139 15.38 3.93 10.29
C LYS A 139 14.22 3.10 9.76
N ALA A 140 13.11 3.06 10.49
CA ALA A 140 11.91 2.31 10.11
C ALA A 140 11.33 2.83 8.79
N ASN A 141 10.97 1.91 7.89
CA ASN A 141 10.38 2.21 6.59
C ASN A 141 9.26 1.22 6.25
N GLY A 142 8.25 1.69 5.50
CA GLY A 142 7.12 0.89 5.08
C GLY A 142 6.04 0.75 6.15
N TYR A 143 5.17 -0.24 5.99
CA TYR A 143 4.08 -0.53 6.93
C TYR A 143 4.59 -1.45 8.03
N VAL A 144 4.85 -0.90 9.19
CA VAL A 144 5.53 -1.57 10.30
C VAL A 144 4.65 -1.66 11.55
N ALA A 145 4.82 -2.74 12.30
CA ALA A 145 4.19 -2.89 13.61
C ALA A 145 4.95 -2.07 14.65
N THR A 146 4.23 -1.26 15.40
CA THR A 146 4.73 -0.48 16.53
C THR A 146 3.93 -0.81 17.79
N PRO A 147 4.36 -0.39 18.98
CA PRO A 147 3.56 -0.54 20.19
C PRO A 147 2.17 0.10 20.11
N SER A 148 2.00 1.15 19.28
CA SER A 148 0.72 1.83 19.06
C SER A 148 -0.10 1.25 17.89
N GLY A 149 0.35 0.16 17.26
CA GLY A 149 -0.30 -0.47 16.13
C GLY A 149 0.52 -0.41 14.83
N TRP A 150 -0.11 -0.75 13.72
CA TRP A 150 0.53 -0.72 12.41
C TRP A 150 0.55 0.70 11.85
N LEU A 151 1.75 1.20 11.53
CA LEU A 151 1.95 2.55 10.99
C LEU A 151 2.81 2.51 9.73
N TRP A 152 2.53 3.42 8.79
CA TRP A 152 3.42 3.66 7.65
C TRP A 152 4.53 4.65 8.04
N MET A 153 5.77 4.20 7.90
CA MET A 153 6.95 4.99 8.18
C MET A 153 7.72 5.31 6.89
N GLN A 154 8.34 6.47 6.87
CA GLN A 154 9.29 6.86 5.84
C GLN A 154 10.50 7.51 6.49
N ASN A 155 11.66 6.88 6.34
CA ASN A 155 12.93 7.34 6.96
C ASN A 155 12.84 7.57 8.48
N GLY A 156 12.08 6.72 9.19
CA GLY A 156 11.87 6.81 10.62
C GLY A 156 10.76 7.78 11.08
N TYR A 157 10.09 8.44 10.15
CA TYR A 157 9.00 9.36 10.45
C TYR A 157 7.65 8.81 10.01
N ARG A 158 6.61 9.17 10.71
CA ARG A 158 5.24 8.81 10.34
C ARG A 158 4.85 9.54 9.07
N TYR A 159 4.38 8.80 8.09
CA TYR A 159 4.05 9.31 6.77
C TYR A 159 2.59 9.80 6.67
N THR A 160 2.38 10.86 5.90
CA THR A 160 1.03 11.31 5.51
C THR A 160 0.96 11.40 3.99
N GLY A 161 -0.01 10.71 3.39
CA GLY A 161 -0.21 10.69 1.95
C GLY A 161 -0.63 9.31 1.42
N PHE A 162 -0.70 9.21 0.08
CA PHE A 162 -0.96 7.94 -0.58
C PHE A 162 0.31 7.09 -0.69
N GLN A 163 0.15 5.80 -0.41
CA GLN A 163 1.16 4.78 -0.67
C GLN A 163 0.57 3.61 -1.43
N PHE A 164 1.29 3.15 -2.46
CA PHE A 164 0.95 1.92 -3.17
C PHE A 164 1.39 0.73 -2.32
N TYR A 165 0.44 -0.12 -1.95
CA TYR A 165 0.69 -1.27 -1.10
C TYR A 165 -0.32 -2.38 -1.40
N MET A 166 0.13 -3.63 -1.48
CA MET A 166 -0.72 -4.79 -1.77
C MET A 166 -1.64 -4.59 -3.00
N GLY A 167 -1.11 -4.02 -4.09
CA GLY A 167 -1.81 -3.91 -5.36
C GLY A 167 -2.76 -2.72 -5.50
N THR A 168 -2.82 -1.82 -4.54
CA THR A 168 -3.65 -0.60 -4.60
C THR A 168 -3.08 0.55 -3.79
N TYR A 169 -3.69 1.72 -3.87
CA TYR A 169 -3.32 2.89 -3.08
C TYR A 169 -4.11 2.96 -1.79
N TYR A 170 -3.41 3.25 -0.69
CA TYR A 170 -3.97 3.54 0.63
C TYR A 170 -3.57 4.92 1.09
N TRP A 171 -4.47 5.60 1.78
CA TRP A 171 -4.16 6.86 2.44
C TRP A 171 -3.73 6.63 3.88
N PHE A 172 -2.62 7.28 4.24
CA PHE A 172 -2.11 7.31 5.60
C PHE A 172 -2.11 8.75 6.11
N GLN A 173 -2.47 8.93 7.36
CA GLN A 173 -2.36 10.20 8.07
C GLN A 173 -1.57 9.98 9.35
N ASN A 174 -0.43 10.65 9.48
CA ASN A 174 0.49 10.46 10.61
C ASN A 174 0.82 8.97 10.85
N GLY A 175 1.04 8.24 9.76
CA GLY A 175 1.33 6.81 9.73
C GLY A 175 0.10 5.90 9.81
N ALA A 176 -1.00 6.35 10.37
CA ALA A 176 -2.21 5.54 10.50
C ALA A 176 -2.98 5.46 9.18
N ARG A 177 -3.42 4.26 8.80
CA ARG A 177 -4.28 4.06 7.64
C ARG A 177 -5.68 4.61 7.92
N ILE A 178 -6.14 5.51 7.07
CA ILE A 178 -7.46 6.16 7.18
C ILE A 178 -8.47 5.40 6.35
N GLN A 179 -9.73 5.42 6.79
CA GLN A 179 -10.87 4.71 6.18
C GLN A 179 -12.05 5.66 6.04
N ASN A 180 -12.92 5.39 5.03
CA ASN A 180 -14.15 6.13 4.78
C ASN A 180 -13.97 7.65 4.77
N SER A 181 -12.94 8.14 4.08
CA SER A 181 -12.54 9.54 4.14
C SER A 181 -12.30 10.13 2.76
N TRP A 182 -12.60 11.42 2.63
CA TRP A 182 -12.25 12.24 1.49
C TRP A 182 -10.86 12.84 1.69
N GLU A 183 -9.99 12.67 0.70
CA GLU A 183 -8.60 13.10 0.79
C GLU A 183 -8.23 13.99 -0.39
N ASN A 184 -7.33 14.95 -0.14
CA ASN A 184 -6.81 15.83 -1.17
C ASN A 184 -5.30 15.64 -1.33
N ALA A 185 -4.88 15.35 -2.54
CA ALA A 185 -3.47 15.21 -2.89
C ALA A 185 -3.25 15.65 -4.34
N TRP A 186 -2.10 16.23 -4.64
CA TRP A 186 -1.70 16.67 -5.99
C TRP A 186 -2.74 17.55 -6.69
N GLY A 187 -3.49 18.37 -5.93
CA GLY A 187 -4.56 19.24 -6.45
C GLY A 187 -5.85 18.52 -6.83
N MET A 188 -5.97 17.23 -6.55
CA MET A 188 -7.14 16.41 -6.85
C MET A 188 -7.78 15.86 -5.58
N THR A 189 -9.05 15.47 -5.68
CA THR A 189 -9.86 14.91 -4.60
C THR A 189 -10.01 13.41 -4.81
N TYR A 190 -9.86 12.64 -3.75
CA TYR A 190 -9.95 11.17 -3.71
C TYR A 190 -10.91 10.75 -2.60
N TYR A 191 -11.32 9.50 -2.63
CA TYR A 191 -12.02 8.86 -1.53
C TYR A 191 -11.39 7.50 -1.22
N VAL A 192 -11.23 7.20 0.05
CA VAL A 192 -10.81 5.89 0.51
C VAL A 192 -11.96 5.14 1.19
N ASP A 193 -12.09 3.86 0.88
CA ASP A 193 -13.18 3.00 1.33
C ASP A 193 -13.04 2.59 2.81
N ASN A 194 -13.92 1.70 3.25
CA ASN A 194 -13.96 1.18 4.62
C ASN A 194 -12.75 0.31 5.00
N VAL A 195 -11.85 0.02 4.07
CA VAL A 195 -10.56 -0.64 4.32
C VAL A 195 -9.38 0.26 3.96
N GLY A 196 -9.64 1.54 3.66
CA GLY A 196 -8.63 2.56 3.38
C GLY A 196 -8.08 2.53 1.95
N ARG A 197 -8.70 1.84 1.00
CA ARG A 197 -8.29 1.78 -0.41
C ARG A 197 -8.85 2.97 -1.17
N ALA A 198 -8.05 3.60 -2.01
CA ALA A 198 -8.54 4.57 -2.98
C ALA A 198 -9.52 3.90 -3.94
N VAL A 199 -10.69 4.50 -4.12
CA VAL A 199 -11.76 3.96 -4.95
C VAL A 199 -11.64 4.36 -6.42
N GLN A 200 -12.19 3.53 -7.31
CA GLN A 200 -12.32 3.80 -8.74
C GLN A 200 -13.76 3.63 -9.21
N GLY A 201 -14.05 4.13 -10.41
CA GLY A 201 -15.35 3.95 -11.04
C GLY A 201 -16.45 4.76 -10.37
N LEU A 202 -17.68 4.31 -10.58
CA LEU A 202 -18.87 4.91 -10.01
C LEU A 202 -19.08 4.40 -8.58
N GLN A 203 -19.12 5.29 -7.61
CA GLN A 203 -19.25 4.99 -6.19
C GLN A 203 -20.44 5.73 -5.57
N THR A 204 -21.07 5.10 -4.59
CA THR A 204 -22.11 5.75 -3.77
C THR A 204 -21.55 6.05 -2.39
N ILE A 205 -21.44 7.34 -2.06
CA ILE A 205 -20.86 7.82 -0.81
C ILE A 205 -21.86 8.78 -0.17
N GLY A 206 -22.29 8.49 1.06
CA GLY A 206 -23.27 9.33 1.75
C GLY A 206 -24.59 9.52 0.98
N GLY A 207 -25.04 8.49 0.25
CA GLY A 207 -26.27 8.51 -0.55
C GLY A 207 -26.18 9.28 -1.88
N LYS A 208 -25.00 9.83 -2.23
CA LYS A 208 -24.76 10.48 -3.52
C LYS A 208 -23.79 9.65 -4.36
N GLN A 209 -23.96 9.70 -5.67
CA GLN A 209 -23.04 9.04 -6.60
C GLN A 209 -21.89 9.98 -7.00
N TYR A 210 -20.70 9.38 -7.14
CA TYR A 210 -19.45 10.06 -7.55
C TYR A 210 -18.69 9.18 -8.52
N PHE A 211 -17.90 9.77 -9.41
CA PHE A 211 -17.08 9.03 -10.36
C PHE A 211 -15.60 9.36 -10.23
N PHE A 212 -14.77 8.32 -10.00
CA PHE A 212 -13.33 8.43 -9.74
C PHE A 212 -12.46 7.96 -10.91
N GLY A 213 -13.03 7.90 -12.11
CA GLY A 213 -12.37 7.31 -13.27
C GLY A 213 -12.36 5.78 -13.21
N ASN A 214 -11.97 5.14 -14.31
CA ASN A 214 -11.87 3.68 -14.42
C ASN A 214 -10.63 3.23 -15.23
N ASP A 215 -9.71 4.16 -15.46
CA ASP A 215 -8.54 4.05 -16.32
C ASP A 215 -7.21 3.98 -15.52
N GLY A 216 -7.26 3.45 -14.29
CA GLY A 216 -6.12 3.45 -13.37
C GLY A 216 -5.95 4.79 -12.64
N THR A 217 -6.84 5.74 -12.85
CA THR A 217 -6.93 6.99 -12.08
C THR A 217 -7.95 6.83 -10.96
N PHE A 218 -7.69 7.48 -9.82
CA PHE A 218 -8.47 7.32 -8.58
C PHE A 218 -9.08 8.66 -8.12
N PHE A 219 -8.96 9.74 -8.91
CA PHE A 219 -9.43 11.04 -8.49
C PHE A 219 -10.86 11.34 -8.96
N LEU A 220 -11.56 12.12 -8.16
CA LEU A 220 -12.95 12.57 -8.41
C LEU A 220 -13.05 13.38 -9.70
N ARG A 221 -13.92 12.95 -10.60
CA ARG A 221 -14.26 13.68 -11.82
C ARG A 221 -15.33 14.74 -11.52
N LYS A 222 -15.10 15.96 -11.97
CA LYS A 222 -15.99 17.12 -11.79
C LYS A 222 -16.25 17.81 -13.13
N ASN A 223 -17.42 18.46 -13.27
CA ASN A 223 -17.79 19.23 -14.47
C ASN A 223 -17.62 18.45 -15.77
N THR A 224 -18.00 17.18 -15.81
CA THR A 224 -17.78 16.32 -16.96
C THR A 224 -18.96 15.41 -17.24
N LYS A 225 -19.09 14.96 -18.48
CA LYS A 225 -19.99 13.88 -18.89
C LYS A 225 -19.17 12.63 -19.16
N PHE A 226 -19.72 11.48 -18.83
CA PHE A 226 -19.07 10.19 -19.02
C PHE A 226 -20.09 9.07 -19.18
N THR A 227 -19.64 7.94 -19.71
CA THR A 227 -20.42 6.71 -19.81
C THR A 227 -19.87 5.68 -18.84
N ALA A 228 -20.72 5.06 -18.06
CA ALA A 228 -20.39 3.96 -17.18
C ALA A 228 -21.57 2.96 -17.13
N ASN A 229 -21.26 1.66 -17.10
CA ASN A 229 -22.26 0.61 -17.02
C ASN A 229 -23.39 0.76 -18.06
N GLY A 230 -23.08 1.13 -19.30
CA GLY A 230 -24.03 1.30 -20.40
C GLY A 230 -24.99 2.51 -20.26
N ALA A 231 -24.72 3.45 -19.37
CA ALA A 231 -25.53 4.65 -19.19
C ALA A 231 -24.66 5.91 -19.21
N ASN A 232 -25.28 7.02 -19.64
CA ASN A 232 -24.66 8.33 -19.64
C ASN A 232 -24.91 9.05 -18.33
N TYR A 233 -23.90 9.76 -17.86
CA TYR A 233 -23.92 10.52 -16.61
C TYR A 233 -23.30 11.90 -16.80
N SER A 234 -23.66 12.81 -15.91
CA SER A 234 -22.94 14.08 -15.75
C SER A 234 -22.50 14.22 -14.29
N ALA A 235 -21.27 14.67 -14.06
CA ALA A 235 -20.79 15.10 -12.76
C ALA A 235 -20.80 16.64 -12.71
N ASP A 236 -21.34 17.20 -11.62
CA ASP A 236 -21.37 18.63 -11.37
C ASP A 236 -20.02 19.19 -10.86
N ALA A 237 -19.98 20.46 -10.46
CA ALA A 237 -18.80 21.11 -9.91
C ALA A 237 -18.29 20.49 -8.59
N ASN A 238 -19.16 19.82 -7.85
CA ASN A 238 -18.83 19.08 -6.63
C ASN A 238 -18.51 17.61 -6.88
N GLY A 239 -18.65 17.16 -8.15
CA GLY A 239 -18.45 15.76 -8.55
C GLY A 239 -19.68 14.88 -8.29
N VAL A 240 -20.82 15.45 -7.88
CA VAL A 240 -22.06 14.69 -7.70
C VAL A 240 -22.59 14.27 -9.06
N VAL A 241 -22.79 12.97 -9.21
CA VAL A 241 -23.19 12.35 -10.47
C VAL A 241 -24.71 12.27 -10.56
N THR A 242 -25.22 12.70 -11.70
CA THR A 242 -26.61 12.49 -12.12
C THR A 242 -26.64 11.58 -13.33
N LYS A 243 -27.42 10.51 -13.27
CA LYS A 243 -27.68 9.70 -14.45
C LYS A 243 -28.51 10.54 -15.42
N LEU A 244 -27.98 10.74 -16.59
CA LEU A 244 -28.75 11.36 -17.65
C LEU A 244 -29.82 10.37 -18.09
N SER A 245 -31.07 10.83 -18.21
CA SER A 245 -32.09 10.01 -18.85
C SER A 245 -31.49 9.45 -20.13
N SER A 246 -31.69 8.16 -20.43
CA SER A 246 -31.22 7.57 -21.66
C SER A 246 -31.64 8.50 -22.79
N GLY A 247 -30.70 9.19 -23.39
CA GLY A 247 -30.95 10.02 -24.53
C GLY A 247 -31.64 9.18 -25.61
N SER A 248 -32.16 9.80 -26.66
CA SER A 248 -32.70 9.09 -27.81
C SER A 248 -31.71 7.99 -28.23
N VAL A 249 -32.17 6.96 -28.94
CA VAL A 249 -31.31 5.92 -29.54
C VAL A 249 -30.08 6.55 -30.22
N LYS A 250 -30.29 7.70 -30.85
CA LYS A 250 -29.26 8.49 -31.48
C LYS A 250 -28.21 9.02 -30.48
N ASP A 251 -28.65 9.61 -29.38
CA ASP A 251 -27.73 10.16 -28.36
C ASP A 251 -26.86 9.07 -27.73
N GLN A 252 -27.45 7.91 -27.46
CA GLN A 252 -26.72 6.75 -26.93
C GLN A 252 -25.66 6.27 -27.95
N MET A 253 -26.03 6.11 -29.21
CA MET A 253 -25.13 5.66 -30.27
C MET A 253 -23.98 6.64 -30.49
N MET A 254 -24.25 7.95 -30.52
CA MET A 254 -23.21 8.98 -30.65
C MET A 254 -22.25 8.99 -29.44
N GLY A 255 -22.78 8.72 -28.23
CA GLY A 255 -21.96 8.53 -27.05
C GLY A 255 -20.99 7.36 -27.17
N PHE A 256 -21.45 6.20 -27.65
CA PHE A 256 -20.59 5.04 -27.91
C PHE A 256 -19.54 5.31 -29.00
N ALA A 257 -19.94 5.98 -30.09
CA ALA A 257 -19.05 6.36 -31.18
C ALA A 257 -17.89 7.25 -30.69
N GLN A 258 -18.19 8.22 -29.86
CA GLN A 258 -17.19 9.07 -29.23
C GLN A 258 -16.30 8.30 -28.25
N ALA A 259 -16.91 7.51 -27.35
CA ALA A 259 -16.19 6.85 -26.26
C ALA A 259 -15.26 5.74 -26.74
N TRP A 260 -15.68 4.94 -27.74
CA TRP A 260 -14.93 3.76 -28.16
C TRP A 260 -13.99 4.01 -29.35
N HIS A 261 -14.30 4.99 -30.19
CA HIS A 261 -13.56 5.25 -31.43
C HIS A 261 -13.03 6.69 -31.52
N GLY A 262 -13.34 7.58 -30.54
CA GLY A 262 -12.93 8.98 -30.59
C GLY A 262 -13.57 9.79 -31.74
N TRP A 263 -14.67 9.30 -32.31
CA TRP A 263 -15.32 9.94 -33.46
C TRP A 263 -15.99 11.25 -33.03
N ASP A 264 -15.45 12.34 -33.58
CA ASP A 264 -15.88 13.72 -33.32
C ASP A 264 -17.24 14.04 -33.97
N SER A 265 -17.70 15.27 -33.78
CA SER A 265 -18.98 15.73 -34.35
C SER A 265 -19.07 15.57 -35.85
N THR A 266 -17.97 15.67 -36.60
CA THR A 266 -17.94 15.44 -38.07
C THR A 266 -18.21 13.99 -38.40
N GLN A 267 -17.55 13.06 -37.68
CA GLN A 267 -17.77 11.63 -37.89
C GLN A 267 -19.17 11.20 -37.43
N GLN A 268 -19.66 11.79 -36.34
CA GLN A 268 -21.01 11.54 -35.84
C GLN A 268 -22.09 12.01 -36.81
N TYR A 269 -21.87 13.10 -37.52
CA TYR A 269 -22.76 13.53 -38.61
C TYR A 269 -22.85 12.46 -39.70
N TYR A 270 -21.75 11.90 -40.17
CA TYR A 270 -21.77 10.84 -41.18
C TYR A 270 -22.36 9.51 -40.65
N LEU A 271 -22.16 9.21 -39.37
CA LEU A 271 -22.80 8.08 -38.71
C LEU A 271 -24.32 8.27 -38.65
N ASP A 272 -24.80 9.47 -38.42
CA ASP A 272 -26.22 9.80 -38.45
C ASP A 272 -26.83 9.54 -39.84
N LEU A 273 -26.17 10.01 -40.90
CA LEU A 273 -26.62 9.78 -42.28
C LEU A 273 -26.68 8.29 -42.57
N LEU A 274 -25.66 7.54 -42.17
CA LEU A 274 -25.57 6.10 -42.40
C LEU A 274 -26.71 5.34 -41.69
N ILE A 275 -26.89 5.53 -40.40
CA ILE A 275 -27.92 4.83 -39.62
C ILE A 275 -29.32 5.24 -40.06
N ASN A 276 -29.50 6.50 -40.44
CA ASN A 276 -30.78 6.95 -40.99
C ASN A 276 -31.08 6.27 -42.34
N TYR A 277 -30.10 6.09 -43.20
CA TYR A 277 -30.21 5.37 -44.46
C TYR A 277 -30.56 3.89 -44.26
N GLU A 278 -29.89 3.20 -43.34
CA GLU A 278 -30.01 1.75 -43.11
C GLU A 278 -31.31 1.38 -42.37
N SER A 279 -31.70 2.15 -41.37
CA SER A 279 -32.81 1.75 -40.50
C SER A 279 -33.77 2.86 -40.09
N GLY A 280 -33.51 4.10 -40.50
CA GLY A 280 -34.24 5.26 -39.96
C GLY A 280 -34.18 5.35 -38.44
N TRP A 281 -33.07 4.94 -37.80
CA TRP A 281 -32.91 4.85 -36.37
C TRP A 281 -33.84 3.86 -35.67
N ASN A 282 -34.41 2.88 -36.40
CA ASN A 282 -35.22 1.82 -35.82
C ASN A 282 -34.34 0.66 -35.30
N VAL A 283 -34.22 0.52 -34.01
CA VAL A 283 -33.45 -0.53 -33.33
C VAL A 283 -33.93 -1.94 -33.68
N ASN A 284 -35.18 -2.10 -34.12
CA ASN A 284 -35.80 -3.37 -34.46
C ASN A 284 -35.95 -3.57 -35.96
N ALA A 285 -35.34 -2.70 -36.78
CA ALA A 285 -35.38 -2.84 -38.26
C ALA A 285 -34.91 -4.24 -38.69
N ARG A 286 -35.59 -4.81 -39.69
CA ARG A 286 -35.25 -6.14 -40.23
C ARG A 286 -35.41 -6.13 -41.73
N ASN A 287 -34.39 -6.69 -42.43
CA ASN A 287 -34.43 -6.98 -43.85
C ASN A 287 -33.75 -8.33 -44.09
N GLY A 288 -34.56 -9.41 -44.09
CA GLY A 288 -34.04 -10.77 -44.13
C GLY A 288 -33.17 -11.10 -42.91
N GLN A 289 -31.91 -11.43 -43.16
CA GLN A 289 -30.92 -11.74 -42.10
C GLN A 289 -30.29 -10.50 -41.48
N TYR A 290 -30.48 -9.33 -42.08
CA TYR A 290 -29.92 -8.06 -41.59
C TYR A 290 -30.85 -7.42 -40.58
N VAL A 291 -30.30 -7.00 -39.45
CA VAL A 291 -31.09 -6.49 -38.33
C VAL A 291 -30.50 -5.23 -37.72
N GLY A 292 -31.37 -4.48 -37.06
CA GLY A 292 -31.03 -3.36 -36.20
C GLY A 292 -30.61 -2.09 -36.92
N LEU A 293 -29.96 -1.20 -36.20
CA LEU A 293 -29.56 0.13 -36.59
C LEU A 293 -28.64 0.14 -37.83
N PHE A 294 -27.77 -0.83 -37.92
CA PHE A 294 -26.75 -0.94 -38.97
C PHE A 294 -27.11 -1.90 -40.08
N GLN A 295 -28.29 -2.53 -40.06
CA GLN A 295 -28.71 -3.57 -41.00
C GLN A 295 -27.56 -4.54 -41.28
N THR A 296 -27.00 -5.14 -40.24
CA THR A 296 -25.89 -6.09 -40.31
C THR A 296 -26.26 -7.42 -39.68
N THR A 297 -25.44 -8.46 -39.95
CA THR A 297 -25.57 -9.79 -39.33
C THR A 297 -24.73 -9.90 -38.05
N GLY A 298 -24.95 -10.97 -37.25
CA GLY A 298 -24.15 -11.25 -36.06
C GLY A 298 -24.51 -10.42 -34.82
N ILE A 299 -25.63 -9.70 -34.85
CA ILE A 299 -26.17 -8.98 -33.69
C ILE A 299 -27.01 -9.94 -32.85
N TYR A 300 -26.52 -10.37 -31.73
CA TYR A 300 -27.22 -11.21 -30.74
C TYR A 300 -27.88 -10.40 -29.61
N ASP A 301 -27.30 -9.24 -29.29
CA ASP A 301 -27.84 -8.29 -28.33
C ASP A 301 -28.47 -7.10 -29.04
N MET A 302 -29.81 -7.04 -29.02
CA MET A 302 -30.60 -5.99 -29.69
C MET A 302 -30.66 -4.67 -28.93
N SER A 303 -29.99 -4.54 -27.78
CA SER A 303 -29.83 -3.24 -27.11
C SER A 303 -29.03 -2.27 -28.01
N VAL A 304 -29.19 -0.95 -27.78
CA VAL A 304 -28.38 0.05 -28.52
C VAL A 304 -26.87 -0.19 -28.35
N GLU A 305 -26.44 -0.59 -27.17
CA GLU A 305 -25.05 -0.93 -26.88
C GLU A 305 -24.59 -2.18 -27.63
N GLY A 306 -25.40 -3.25 -27.62
CA GLY A 306 -25.07 -4.49 -28.36
C GLY A 306 -24.93 -4.24 -29.87
N GLN A 307 -25.84 -3.45 -30.44
CA GLN A 307 -25.77 -3.05 -31.85
C GLN A 307 -24.57 -2.13 -32.13
N ALA A 308 -24.24 -1.21 -31.19
CA ALA A 308 -23.07 -0.35 -31.31
C ALA A 308 -21.76 -1.15 -31.31
N LYS A 309 -21.62 -2.17 -30.47
CA LYS A 309 -20.43 -3.05 -30.42
C LYS A 309 -20.15 -3.70 -31.79
N VAL A 310 -21.17 -4.18 -32.50
CA VAL A 310 -21.02 -4.82 -33.80
C VAL A 310 -20.85 -3.77 -34.90
N GLY A 311 -21.77 -2.81 -34.99
CA GLY A 311 -21.84 -1.87 -36.10
C GLY A 311 -20.69 -0.86 -36.14
N LEU A 312 -20.31 -0.28 -35.01
CA LEU A 312 -19.18 0.67 -34.95
C LEU A 312 -17.85 -0.03 -35.24
N ALA A 313 -17.66 -1.24 -34.70
CA ALA A 313 -16.47 -2.04 -34.99
C ALA A 313 -16.39 -2.42 -36.45
N TYR A 314 -17.51 -2.80 -37.12
CA TYR A 314 -17.56 -3.07 -38.54
C TYR A 314 -17.13 -1.86 -39.37
N ILE A 315 -17.70 -0.68 -39.07
CA ILE A 315 -17.33 0.58 -39.75
C ILE A 315 -15.84 0.89 -39.57
N ALA A 316 -15.33 0.79 -38.34
CA ALA A 316 -13.92 1.07 -38.00
C ALA A 316 -12.98 0.13 -38.80
N ASN A 317 -13.27 -1.16 -38.79
CA ASN A 317 -12.41 -2.19 -39.40
C ASN A 317 -12.42 -2.15 -40.91
N ARG A 318 -13.56 -1.87 -41.52
CA ARG A 318 -13.71 -1.94 -43.00
C ARG A 318 -13.47 -0.60 -43.67
N TYR A 319 -13.90 0.50 -43.07
CA TYR A 319 -13.91 1.83 -43.69
C TYR A 319 -13.06 2.86 -42.93
N GLY A 320 -12.50 2.47 -41.80
CA GLY A 320 -11.73 3.35 -40.92
C GLY A 320 -12.58 4.30 -40.07
N ASN A 321 -13.66 4.84 -40.63
CA ASN A 321 -14.54 5.78 -39.94
C ASN A 321 -15.90 5.94 -40.66
N PRO A 322 -16.92 6.57 -40.03
CA PRO A 322 -18.24 6.78 -40.61
C PRO A 322 -18.26 7.53 -41.95
N LYS A 323 -17.37 8.52 -42.11
CA LYS A 323 -17.27 9.25 -43.41
C LYS A 323 -16.85 8.30 -44.55
N GLY A 324 -15.91 7.41 -44.27
CA GLY A 324 -15.48 6.39 -45.25
C GLY A 324 -16.61 5.46 -45.63
N ALA A 325 -17.38 4.99 -44.64
CA ALA A 325 -18.55 4.12 -44.89
C ALA A 325 -19.65 4.85 -45.69
N TRP A 326 -19.95 6.10 -45.30
CA TRP A 326 -20.94 6.92 -46.04
C TRP A 326 -20.53 7.19 -47.49
N ASN A 327 -19.26 7.52 -47.73
CA ASN A 327 -18.76 7.68 -49.12
C ASN A 327 -18.91 6.42 -49.93
N HIS A 328 -18.71 5.24 -49.33
CA HIS A 328 -18.92 3.96 -50.01
C HIS A 328 -20.39 3.74 -50.36
N ILE A 329 -21.33 4.04 -49.44
CA ILE A 329 -22.78 4.02 -49.74
C ILE A 329 -23.11 4.93 -50.91
N GLN A 330 -22.59 6.16 -50.95
CA GLN A 330 -22.85 7.09 -52.02
C GLN A 330 -22.32 6.60 -53.41
N ALA A 331 -21.23 5.83 -53.41
CA ALA A 331 -20.61 5.33 -54.63
C ALA A 331 -21.29 4.08 -55.20
N ILE A 332 -21.74 3.15 -54.34
CA ILE A 332 -22.20 1.82 -54.75
C ILE A 332 -23.53 1.37 -54.15
N GLY A 333 -24.16 2.20 -53.29
CA GLY A 333 -25.50 1.98 -52.74
C GLY A 333 -25.58 1.05 -51.51
N TRP A 334 -24.44 0.59 -50.97
CA TRP A 334 -24.37 -0.22 -49.74
C TRP A 334 -23.04 -0.03 -49.02
N TYR A 335 -22.92 -0.54 -47.78
CA TYR A 335 -21.66 -0.48 -47.02
C TYR A 335 -21.33 -1.82 -46.32
#